data_717444a69e31dd43f6e51df9d9485f4f
#
_entry.id   717444a69e31dd43f6e51df9d9485f4f
#
_cell.length_a   1.000
_cell.length_b   1.000
_cell.length_c   1.000
_cell.angle_alpha   90.00
_cell.angle_beta   90.00
_cell.angle_gamma   90.00
#
_symmetry.space_group_name_H-M   'P 1'
#
loop_
_entity.id
_entity.type
_entity.pdbx_description
1 polymer ?
#
loop_
_entity_poly.entity_id
_entity_poly.type
_entity_poly.pdbx_seq_one_letter_code
_entity_poly.pdbx_strand_id
1 'polypeptide(L)'
;MSFYSDSEYPVTNDIEKVHETQINSMGESGTWGTGTQRLAIAKTARVACYEAGVLEKPSTEILSDEIVLPDIVTDIVKRIAITPKDLNKKFYDKAINGGISEGEYVEIVGIVSRLTSMDVFARGIGVHLRNLPNAQKKAPTRIRPIEAIKELAWASTIPNGIKGGKLGKKLYGNMPKPYIVRALSMVPDELKMHMELEKVQYSKMDKVLDFSYTHHKGLNRSQIELVAGRISAINECFF
;
A
#
# COMPACT_ATOMS: atom_id res chain seq x y z
N MET A 1 -15.56 -20.26 -1.51
CA MET A 1 -14.53 -20.59 -2.52
C MET A 1 -13.22 -19.96 -2.07
N SER A 2 -12.08 -20.59 -2.38
CA SER A 2 -10.77 -19.99 -2.15
C SER A 2 -10.62 -18.71 -3.00
N PHE A 3 -10.00 -17.66 -2.44
CA PHE A 3 -9.78 -16.38 -3.13
C PHE A 3 -8.88 -16.55 -4.37
N TYR A 4 -7.99 -17.54 -4.34
CA TYR A 4 -7.09 -17.91 -5.44
C TYR A 4 -7.38 -19.32 -5.97
N SER A 5 -8.67 -19.66 -6.14
CA SER A 5 -9.11 -20.99 -6.62
C SER A 5 -8.65 -21.34 -8.04
N ASP A 6 -8.17 -20.36 -8.79
CA ASP A 6 -7.58 -20.47 -10.14
C ASP A 6 -6.05 -20.68 -10.12
N SER A 7 -5.42 -20.74 -8.93
CA SER A 7 -3.98 -21.01 -8.80
C SER A 7 -3.67 -22.50 -8.92
N GLU A 8 -2.66 -22.83 -9.74
CA GLU A 8 -2.07 -24.16 -9.79
C GLU A 8 -1.32 -24.50 -8.48
N TYR A 9 -0.81 -23.48 -7.79
CA TYR A 9 -0.04 -23.62 -6.56
C TYR A 9 -0.88 -23.31 -5.34
N PRO A 10 -0.70 -24.04 -4.22
CA PRO A 10 -1.46 -23.77 -3.00
C PRO A 10 -1.06 -22.41 -2.41
N VAL A 11 -2.06 -21.55 -2.20
CA VAL A 11 -1.92 -20.30 -1.45
C VAL A 11 -2.40 -20.53 -0.03
N THR A 12 -1.68 -19.99 0.97
CA THR A 12 -2.07 -20.17 2.37
C THR A 12 -3.32 -19.36 2.70
N ASN A 13 -4.17 -19.90 3.57
CA ASN A 13 -5.42 -19.25 3.99
C ASN A 13 -5.20 -17.84 4.56
N ASP A 14 -4.06 -17.60 5.23
CA ASP A 14 -3.73 -16.28 5.79
C ASP A 14 -3.52 -15.25 4.68
N ILE A 15 -2.79 -15.61 3.61
CA ILE A 15 -2.59 -14.75 2.44
C ILE A 15 -3.94 -14.48 1.76
N GLU A 16 -4.73 -15.53 1.47
CA GLU A 16 -6.03 -15.38 0.82
C GLU A 16 -6.95 -14.42 1.59
N LYS A 17 -7.12 -14.66 2.88
CA LYS A 17 -7.98 -13.85 3.75
C LYS A 17 -7.54 -12.39 3.82
N VAL A 18 -6.23 -12.14 3.94
CA VAL A 18 -5.72 -10.77 3.98
C VAL A 18 -5.89 -10.09 2.63
N HIS A 19 -5.57 -10.76 1.52
CA HIS A 19 -5.74 -10.19 0.17
C HIS A 19 -7.20 -9.89 -0.13
N GLU A 20 -8.13 -10.79 0.19
CA GLU A 20 -9.57 -10.56 0.03
C GLU A 20 -10.04 -9.34 0.82
N THR A 21 -9.62 -9.23 2.09
CA THR A 21 -9.92 -8.07 2.93
C THR A 21 -9.37 -6.78 2.33
N GLN A 22 -8.14 -6.80 1.85
CA GLN A 22 -7.47 -5.67 1.24
C GLN A 22 -8.16 -5.21 -0.06
N ILE A 23 -8.50 -6.14 -0.94
CA ILE A 23 -9.22 -5.83 -2.19
C ILE A 23 -10.60 -5.24 -1.87
N ASN A 24 -11.35 -5.84 -0.95
CA ASN A 24 -12.66 -5.33 -0.56
C ASN A 24 -12.59 -3.92 0.02
N SER A 25 -11.53 -3.60 0.77
CA SER A 25 -11.31 -2.27 1.34
C SER A 25 -11.11 -1.16 0.30
N MET A 26 -10.76 -1.51 -0.95
CA MET A 26 -10.59 -0.51 -2.01
C MET A 26 -11.89 0.21 -2.36
N GLY A 27 -13.05 -0.46 -2.18
CA GLY A 27 -14.37 0.13 -2.39
C GLY A 27 -14.92 0.90 -1.18
N GLU A 28 -14.28 0.82 -0.03
CA GLU A 28 -14.69 1.53 1.18
C GLU A 28 -14.19 2.97 1.17
N SER A 29 -14.91 3.87 1.86
CA SER A 29 -14.39 5.22 2.10
C SER A 29 -13.24 5.15 3.09
N GLY A 30 -12.15 5.80 2.73
CA GLY A 30 -11.00 5.97 3.60
C GLY A 30 -11.13 7.16 4.55
N THR A 31 -10.00 7.62 5.06
CA THR A 31 -9.94 8.86 5.84
C THR A 31 -10.18 10.08 4.97
N TRP A 32 -9.65 10.11 3.74
CA TRP A 32 -9.66 11.29 2.85
C TRP A 32 -10.48 11.09 1.59
N GLY A 33 -10.43 9.92 0.97
CA GLY A 33 -11.13 9.59 -0.27
C GLY A 33 -12.44 8.86 -0.03
N THR A 34 -13.46 9.13 -0.86
CA THR A 34 -14.66 8.31 -0.97
C THR A 34 -14.32 6.95 -1.58
N GLY A 35 -15.19 5.95 -1.41
CA GLY A 35 -15.01 4.63 -2.06
C GLY A 35 -14.84 4.75 -3.57
N THR A 36 -15.61 5.62 -4.21
CA THR A 36 -15.50 5.87 -5.66
C THR A 36 -14.14 6.48 -6.06
N GLN A 37 -13.62 7.44 -5.29
CA GLN A 37 -12.29 8.01 -5.53
C GLN A 37 -11.19 6.98 -5.32
N ARG A 38 -11.27 6.16 -4.28
CA ARG A 38 -10.30 5.09 -3.99
C ARG A 38 -10.28 4.04 -5.11
N LEU A 39 -11.44 3.65 -5.64
CA LEU A 39 -11.52 2.76 -6.80
C LEU A 39 -10.95 3.40 -8.07
N ALA A 40 -11.19 4.68 -8.31
CA ALA A 40 -10.60 5.39 -9.45
C ALA A 40 -9.06 5.40 -9.35
N ILE A 41 -8.48 5.61 -8.15
CA ILE A 41 -7.04 5.48 -7.88
C ILE A 41 -6.55 4.06 -8.20
N ALA A 42 -7.26 3.05 -7.69
CA ALA A 42 -6.91 1.63 -7.91
C ALA A 42 -6.95 1.24 -9.41
N LYS A 43 -8.00 1.65 -10.12
CA LYS A 43 -8.16 1.45 -11.57
C LYS A 43 -7.02 2.13 -12.34
N THR A 44 -6.71 3.38 -12.02
CA THR A 44 -5.62 4.14 -12.66
C THR A 44 -4.27 3.47 -12.45
N ALA A 45 -3.99 2.95 -11.25
CA ALA A 45 -2.75 2.22 -10.96
C ALA A 45 -2.62 0.95 -11.82
N ARG A 46 -3.69 0.16 -11.95
CA ARG A 46 -3.70 -1.04 -12.79
C ARG A 46 -3.50 -0.74 -14.27
N VAL A 47 -4.18 0.29 -14.79
CA VAL A 47 -4.01 0.74 -16.18
C VAL A 47 -2.56 1.15 -16.42
N ALA A 48 -1.98 1.92 -15.52
CA ALA A 48 -0.59 2.34 -15.62
C ALA A 48 0.38 1.14 -15.60
N CYS A 49 0.17 0.16 -14.71
CA CYS A 49 0.97 -1.07 -14.68
C CYS A 49 0.82 -1.91 -15.97
N TYR A 50 -0.37 -1.96 -16.55
CA TYR A 50 -0.61 -2.62 -17.84
C TYR A 50 0.13 -1.91 -18.98
N GLU A 51 -0.01 -0.58 -19.10
CA GLU A 51 0.68 0.22 -20.10
C GLU A 51 2.21 0.10 -20.00
N ALA A 52 2.73 -0.10 -18.79
CA ALA A 52 4.15 -0.34 -18.55
C ALA A 52 4.59 -1.81 -18.75
N GLY A 53 3.68 -2.71 -19.14
CA GLY A 53 3.99 -4.13 -19.34
C GLY A 53 4.21 -4.92 -18.03
N VAL A 54 3.84 -4.34 -16.89
CA VAL A 54 3.98 -5.00 -15.58
C VAL A 54 2.84 -5.98 -15.29
N LEU A 55 1.63 -5.65 -15.68
CA LEU A 55 0.43 -6.47 -15.44
C LEU A 55 -0.26 -6.87 -16.74
N GLU A 56 -1.13 -7.88 -16.69
CA GLU A 56 -2.06 -8.20 -17.76
C GLU A 56 -3.08 -7.06 -17.96
N LYS A 57 -3.76 -7.05 -19.11
CA LYS A 57 -4.83 -6.09 -19.38
C LYS A 57 -5.94 -6.23 -18.33
N PRO A 58 -6.30 -5.16 -17.62
CA PRO A 58 -7.42 -5.20 -16.70
C PRO A 58 -8.72 -5.55 -17.44
N SER A 59 -9.66 -6.25 -16.76
CA SER A 59 -10.99 -6.50 -17.33
C SER A 59 -11.70 -5.19 -17.71
N THR A 60 -12.60 -5.23 -18.69
CA THR A 60 -13.34 -4.06 -19.17
C THR A 60 -14.17 -3.37 -18.08
N GLU A 61 -14.62 -4.12 -17.08
CA GLU A 61 -15.33 -3.58 -15.90
C GLU A 61 -14.45 -2.62 -15.09
N ILE A 62 -13.12 -2.79 -15.14
CA ILE A 62 -12.15 -1.92 -14.48
C ILE A 62 -11.98 -0.59 -15.21
N LEU A 63 -12.29 -0.53 -16.50
CA LEU A 63 -12.11 0.65 -17.36
C LEU A 63 -13.36 1.54 -17.47
N SER A 64 -14.45 1.23 -16.75
CA SER A 64 -15.67 2.06 -16.78
C SER A 64 -15.44 3.43 -16.10
N ASP A 65 -15.79 4.50 -16.82
CA ASP A 65 -15.40 5.91 -16.59
C ASP A 65 -16.25 6.64 -15.54
N GLU A 66 -16.34 6.15 -14.33
CA GLU A 66 -17.23 6.83 -13.37
C GLU A 66 -16.64 8.10 -12.73
N ILE A 67 -15.31 8.21 -12.61
CA ILE A 67 -14.62 9.43 -12.10
C ILE A 67 -13.30 9.62 -12.82
N VAL A 68 -13.12 10.80 -13.40
CA VAL A 68 -11.82 11.29 -13.88
C VAL A 68 -11.05 11.88 -12.71
N LEU A 69 -9.89 11.31 -12.42
CA LEU A 69 -8.99 11.86 -11.39
C LEU A 69 -8.35 13.16 -11.90
N PRO A 70 -8.10 14.15 -11.03
CA PRO A 70 -7.29 15.30 -11.40
C PRO A 70 -5.90 14.87 -11.91
N ASP A 71 -5.34 15.62 -12.86
CA ASP A 71 -4.05 15.30 -13.49
C ASP A 71 -2.94 15.06 -12.47
N ILE A 72 -2.87 15.88 -11.43
CA ILE A 72 -1.87 15.75 -10.38
C ILE A 72 -2.02 14.42 -9.60
N VAL A 73 -3.26 13.99 -9.33
CA VAL A 73 -3.53 12.69 -8.67
C VAL A 73 -3.14 11.55 -9.59
N THR A 74 -3.49 11.64 -10.88
CA THR A 74 -3.11 10.66 -11.90
C THR A 74 -1.59 10.53 -12.01
N ASP A 75 -0.84 11.63 -11.99
CA ASP A 75 0.63 11.64 -12.02
C ASP A 75 1.21 10.99 -10.75
N ILE A 76 0.66 11.29 -9.57
CA ILE A 76 1.06 10.64 -8.30
C ILE A 76 0.87 9.13 -8.40
N VAL A 77 -0.33 8.68 -8.80
CA VAL A 77 -0.68 7.26 -8.90
C VAL A 77 0.26 6.52 -9.86
N LYS A 78 0.48 7.07 -11.07
CA LYS A 78 1.37 6.47 -12.07
C LYS A 78 2.80 6.32 -11.56
N ARG A 79 3.36 7.36 -10.91
CA ARG A 79 4.71 7.31 -10.37
C ARG A 79 4.87 6.28 -9.25
N ILE A 80 3.92 6.22 -8.32
CA ILE A 80 3.95 5.22 -7.25
C ILE A 80 3.88 3.81 -7.83
N ALA A 81 3.01 3.60 -8.81
CA ALA A 81 2.77 2.28 -9.39
C ALA A 81 3.94 1.75 -10.23
N ILE A 82 4.68 2.63 -10.96
CA ILE A 82 5.62 2.20 -12.01
C ILE A 82 7.05 2.65 -11.75
N THR A 83 7.24 3.88 -11.28
CA THR A 83 8.58 4.49 -11.10
C THR A 83 8.74 5.08 -9.71
N PRO A 84 8.55 4.31 -8.62
CA PRO A 84 8.64 4.84 -7.25
C PRO A 84 10.00 5.49 -6.96
N LYS A 85 11.07 5.07 -7.62
CA LYS A 85 12.40 5.67 -7.54
C LYS A 85 12.45 7.15 -8.00
N ASP A 86 11.53 7.57 -8.86
CA ASP A 86 11.43 8.95 -9.36
C ASP A 86 10.67 9.87 -8.39
N LEU A 87 10.10 9.32 -7.32
CA LEU A 87 9.49 10.10 -6.26
C LEU A 87 10.57 10.83 -5.45
N ASN A 88 10.49 12.14 -5.43
CA ASN A 88 11.42 12.99 -4.70
C ASN A 88 10.68 14.15 -4.03
N LYS A 89 11.40 14.87 -3.15
CA LYS A 89 10.78 15.97 -2.40
C LYS A 89 10.19 17.05 -3.30
N LYS A 90 10.83 17.38 -4.42
CA LYS A 90 10.34 18.39 -5.37
C LYS A 90 8.98 17.98 -5.96
N PHE A 91 8.82 16.70 -6.29
CA PHE A 91 7.54 16.19 -6.78
C PHE A 91 6.47 16.20 -5.70
N TYR A 92 6.81 15.77 -4.48
CA TYR A 92 5.91 15.86 -3.33
C TYR A 92 5.45 17.31 -3.09
N ASP A 93 6.38 18.27 -3.05
CA ASP A 93 6.06 19.69 -2.85
C ASP A 93 5.16 20.23 -3.98
N LYS A 94 5.40 19.81 -5.24
CA LYS A 94 4.52 20.15 -6.37
C LYS A 94 3.10 19.63 -6.15
N ALA A 95 2.93 18.43 -5.64
CA ALA A 95 1.61 17.84 -5.36
C ALA A 95 0.87 18.61 -4.25
N ILE A 96 1.57 18.91 -3.15
CA ILE A 96 0.98 19.67 -2.03
C ILE A 96 0.62 21.11 -2.46
N ASN A 97 1.51 21.79 -3.18
CA ASN A 97 1.25 23.14 -3.71
C ASN A 97 0.14 23.14 -4.78
N GLY A 98 -0.07 22.01 -5.44
CA GLY A 98 -1.18 21.79 -6.38
C GLY A 98 -2.53 21.49 -5.71
N GLY A 99 -2.61 21.57 -4.38
CA GLY A 99 -3.86 21.46 -3.63
C GLY A 99 -4.16 20.07 -3.03
N ILE A 100 -3.24 19.11 -3.17
CA ILE A 100 -3.37 17.80 -2.51
C ILE A 100 -2.93 17.93 -1.05
N SER A 101 -3.78 17.57 -0.10
CA SER A 101 -3.40 17.55 1.31
C SER A 101 -2.38 16.42 1.62
N GLU A 102 -1.60 16.56 2.70
CA GLU A 102 -0.69 15.50 3.15
C GLU A 102 -1.41 14.16 3.37
N GLY A 103 -2.62 14.22 3.91
CA GLY A 103 -3.41 13.01 4.18
C GLY A 103 -3.91 12.33 2.91
N GLU A 104 -4.36 13.08 1.91
CA GLU A 104 -4.73 12.56 0.59
C GLU A 104 -3.53 11.90 -0.08
N TYR A 105 -2.37 12.58 -0.07
CA TYR A 105 -1.14 12.01 -0.64
C TYR A 105 -0.78 10.67 0.02
N VAL A 106 -0.77 10.61 1.34
CA VAL A 106 -0.44 9.39 2.09
C VAL A 106 -1.46 8.27 1.85
N GLU A 107 -2.76 8.62 1.76
CA GLU A 107 -3.80 7.63 1.43
C GLU A 107 -3.63 7.07 0.02
N ILE A 108 -3.28 7.92 -0.97
CA ILE A 108 -2.97 7.46 -2.33
C ILE A 108 -1.78 6.49 -2.31
N VAL A 109 -0.70 6.81 -1.58
CA VAL A 109 0.46 5.91 -1.43
C VAL A 109 0.01 4.57 -0.84
N GLY A 110 -0.80 4.58 0.21
CA GLY A 110 -1.30 3.36 0.85
C GLY A 110 -2.13 2.50 -0.09
N ILE A 111 -3.05 3.08 -0.85
CA ILE A 111 -3.89 2.37 -1.82
C ILE A 111 -3.02 1.73 -2.91
N VAL A 112 -2.19 2.53 -3.58
CA VAL A 112 -1.42 2.07 -4.75
C VAL A 112 -0.39 1.02 -4.37
N SER A 113 0.36 1.22 -3.28
CA SER A 113 1.38 0.27 -2.84
C SER A 113 0.79 -1.09 -2.47
N ARG A 114 -0.33 -1.11 -1.71
CA ARG A 114 -1.00 -2.36 -1.33
C ARG A 114 -1.59 -3.09 -2.53
N LEU A 115 -2.28 -2.35 -3.42
CA LEU A 115 -2.87 -2.94 -4.63
C LEU A 115 -1.80 -3.54 -5.53
N THR A 116 -0.75 -2.77 -5.84
CA THR A 116 0.34 -3.23 -6.71
C THR A 116 1.04 -4.47 -6.13
N SER A 117 1.23 -4.51 -4.80
CA SER A 117 1.81 -5.69 -4.13
C SER A 117 0.97 -6.95 -4.35
N MET A 118 -0.36 -6.86 -4.22
CA MET A 118 -1.26 -7.99 -4.44
C MET A 118 -1.39 -8.37 -5.93
N ASP A 119 -1.42 -7.39 -6.81
CA ASP A 119 -1.51 -7.62 -8.26
C ASP A 119 -0.22 -8.28 -8.81
N VAL A 120 0.95 -7.85 -8.33
CA VAL A 120 2.23 -8.50 -8.66
C VAL A 120 2.32 -9.90 -8.05
N PHE A 121 1.78 -10.12 -6.85
CA PHE A 121 1.65 -11.46 -6.29
C PHE A 121 0.78 -12.36 -7.18
N ALA A 122 -0.40 -11.91 -7.59
CA ALA A 122 -1.28 -12.65 -8.49
C ALA A 122 -0.57 -13.03 -9.81
N ARG A 123 0.14 -12.07 -10.42
CA ARG A 123 1.00 -12.32 -11.59
C ARG A 123 2.08 -13.37 -11.29
N GLY A 124 2.72 -13.28 -10.13
CA GLY A 124 3.80 -14.18 -9.71
C GLY A 124 3.37 -15.64 -9.58
N ILE A 125 2.13 -15.89 -9.17
CA ILE A 125 1.55 -17.25 -9.07
C ILE A 125 0.72 -17.66 -10.30
N GLY A 126 0.70 -16.82 -11.37
CA GLY A 126 0.08 -17.14 -12.64
C GLY A 126 -1.45 -17.07 -12.67
N VAL A 127 -2.07 -16.26 -11.81
CA VAL A 127 -3.54 -16.10 -11.76
C VAL A 127 -3.96 -14.71 -12.23
N HIS A 128 -5.24 -14.58 -12.59
CA HIS A 128 -5.82 -13.30 -12.99
C HIS A 128 -5.88 -12.28 -11.84
N LEU A 129 -5.90 -11.01 -12.19
CA LEU A 129 -6.13 -9.94 -11.22
C LEU A 129 -7.50 -10.12 -10.56
N ARG A 130 -7.56 -9.94 -9.25
CA ARG A 130 -8.83 -10.02 -8.49
C ARG A 130 -9.71 -8.82 -8.82
N ASN A 131 -11.01 -9.05 -8.97
CA ASN A 131 -11.97 -7.99 -9.27
C ASN A 131 -11.99 -6.96 -8.14
N LEU A 132 -12.04 -5.68 -8.51
CA LEU A 132 -12.28 -4.62 -7.55
C LEU A 132 -13.76 -4.62 -7.13
N PRO A 133 -14.06 -4.29 -5.86
CA PRO A 133 -15.43 -4.27 -5.37
C PRO A 133 -16.21 -3.05 -5.90
N ASN A 134 -17.49 -3.01 -5.62
CA ASN A 134 -18.30 -1.81 -5.81
C ASN A 134 -17.99 -0.75 -4.75
N ALA A 135 -18.10 0.53 -5.12
CA ALA A 135 -17.94 1.63 -4.18
C ALA A 135 -19.05 1.66 -3.13
N GLN A 136 -18.66 1.78 -1.87
CA GLN A 136 -19.59 2.04 -0.78
C GLN A 136 -19.91 3.53 -0.69
N LYS A 137 -21.20 3.86 -0.47
CA LYS A 137 -21.69 5.24 -0.30
C LYS A 137 -21.51 5.69 1.16
N LYS A 138 -20.27 6.09 1.51
CA LYS A 138 -19.95 6.64 2.82
C LYS A 138 -19.04 7.85 2.64
N ALA A 139 -19.24 8.89 3.44
CA ALA A 139 -18.35 10.05 3.42
C ALA A 139 -17.02 9.73 4.15
N PRO A 140 -15.87 10.23 3.64
CA PRO A 140 -14.60 10.16 4.37
C PRO A 140 -14.65 11.06 5.61
N THR A 141 -13.92 10.67 6.66
CA THR A 141 -13.92 11.42 7.93
C THR A 141 -13.12 12.72 7.84
N ARG A 142 -12.10 12.77 7.02
CA ARG A 142 -11.13 13.87 6.85
C ARG A 142 -10.45 14.30 8.15
N ILE A 143 -10.36 13.39 9.11
CA ILE A 143 -9.75 13.66 10.41
C ILE A 143 -8.24 13.45 10.31
N ARG A 144 -7.49 14.54 10.49
CA ARG A 144 -6.04 14.50 10.66
C ARG A 144 -5.72 14.12 12.11
N PRO A 145 -4.87 13.11 12.37
CA PRO A 145 -4.43 12.82 13.73
C PRO A 145 -3.73 14.03 14.37
N ILE A 146 -4.12 14.36 15.59
CA ILE A 146 -3.51 15.49 16.32
C ILE A 146 -2.03 15.22 16.64
N GLU A 147 -1.65 13.96 16.79
CA GLU A 147 -0.27 13.53 17.04
C GLU A 147 0.61 13.57 15.79
N ALA A 148 0.03 13.78 14.60
CA ALA A 148 0.83 13.83 13.37
C ALA A 148 1.66 15.12 13.30
N ILE A 149 2.97 14.99 13.33
CA ILE A 149 3.91 16.11 13.26
C ILE A 149 4.92 15.95 12.12
N LYS A 150 5.45 17.08 11.65
CA LYS A 150 6.52 17.12 10.67
C LYS A 150 7.84 16.85 11.36
N GLU A 151 8.54 15.83 10.90
CA GLU A 151 9.89 15.48 11.34
C GLU A 151 10.82 15.47 10.10
N LEU A 152 11.55 14.37 9.88
CA LEU A 152 12.45 14.22 8.72
C LEU A 152 11.75 13.78 7.44
N ALA A 153 10.62 13.10 7.58
CA ALA A 153 9.83 12.63 6.41
C ALA A 153 9.17 13.80 5.67
N TRP A 154 8.87 13.59 4.38
CA TRP A 154 8.19 14.62 3.57
C TRP A 154 6.76 14.85 4.02
N ALA A 155 6.03 13.82 4.38
CA ALA A 155 4.73 13.94 5.04
C ALA A 155 4.87 13.89 6.56
N SER A 156 3.87 14.43 7.28
CA SER A 156 3.80 14.30 8.73
C SER A 156 3.62 12.83 9.11
N THR A 157 4.20 12.42 10.24
CA THR A 157 4.08 11.06 10.78
C THR A 157 3.67 11.10 12.24
N ILE A 158 3.12 10.01 12.75
CA ILE A 158 2.94 9.84 14.19
C ILE A 158 4.30 9.50 14.79
N PRO A 159 4.81 10.29 15.77
CA PRO A 159 6.12 10.06 16.37
C PRO A 159 6.16 8.81 17.24
N ASN A 160 7.38 8.35 17.52
CA ASN A 160 7.62 7.35 18.55
C ASN A 160 7.50 7.92 19.97
N GLY A 161 7.27 7.02 20.93
CA GLY A 161 7.31 7.34 22.36
C GLY A 161 6.20 8.31 22.80
N ILE A 162 6.53 9.17 23.77
CA ILE A 162 5.57 10.06 24.43
C ILE A 162 4.92 11.04 23.44
N LYS A 163 5.67 11.53 22.46
CA LYS A 163 5.14 12.46 21.43
C LYS A 163 4.06 11.84 20.55
N GLY A 164 4.07 10.53 20.35
CA GLY A 164 3.03 9.82 19.61
C GLY A 164 1.73 9.60 20.39
N GLY A 165 1.73 9.89 21.68
CA GLY A 165 0.56 9.81 22.53
C GLY A 165 -0.10 8.42 22.56
N LYS A 166 -1.41 8.40 22.77
CA LYS A 166 -2.19 7.14 22.76
C LYS A 166 -2.23 6.49 21.40
N LEU A 167 -2.26 7.28 20.33
CA LEU A 167 -2.30 6.77 18.96
C LEU A 167 -0.97 6.09 18.58
N GLY A 168 0.17 6.73 18.84
CA GLY A 168 1.49 6.13 18.61
C GLY A 168 1.67 4.81 19.38
N LYS A 169 1.25 4.76 20.65
CA LYS A 169 1.27 3.52 21.43
C LYS A 169 0.39 2.43 20.82
N LYS A 170 -0.79 2.78 20.29
CA LYS A 170 -1.71 1.84 19.63
C LYS A 170 -1.12 1.30 18.33
N LEU A 171 -0.42 2.14 17.54
CA LEU A 171 0.14 1.76 16.24
C LEU A 171 1.45 0.96 16.36
N TYR A 172 2.31 1.32 17.31
CA TYR A 172 3.70 0.83 17.37
C TYR A 172 3.98 -0.08 18.58
N GLY A 173 3.06 -0.13 19.54
CA GLY A 173 3.32 -0.80 20.82
C GLY A 173 4.37 -0.05 21.65
N ASN A 174 5.25 -0.81 22.30
CA ASN A 174 6.28 -0.27 23.19
C ASN A 174 7.65 -0.06 22.50
N MET A 175 7.79 -0.52 21.25
CA MET A 175 9.06 -0.43 20.52
C MET A 175 9.06 0.70 19.51
N PRO A 176 10.10 1.54 19.48
CA PRO A 176 10.26 2.55 18.44
C PRO A 176 10.25 1.92 17.04
N LYS A 177 9.60 2.58 16.09
CA LYS A 177 9.55 2.17 14.70
C LYS A 177 10.33 3.16 13.82
N PRO A 178 11.12 2.65 12.86
CA PRO A 178 11.82 3.50 11.88
C PRO A 178 10.83 4.21 10.95
N TYR A 179 11.31 5.21 10.22
CA TYR A 179 10.47 5.99 9.30
C TYR A 179 9.80 5.14 8.23
N ILE A 180 10.46 4.11 7.72
CA ILE A 180 9.88 3.20 6.74
C ILE A 180 8.57 2.57 7.23
N VAL A 181 8.50 2.20 8.52
CA VAL A 181 7.26 1.67 9.13
C VAL A 181 6.24 2.78 9.37
N ARG A 182 6.70 3.99 9.77
CA ARG A 182 5.84 5.11 10.12
C ARG A 182 5.31 5.91 8.94
N ALA A 183 5.83 5.65 7.73
CA ALA A 183 5.56 6.47 6.54
C ALA A 183 4.06 6.69 6.24
N LEU A 184 3.21 5.69 6.49
CA LEU A 184 1.76 5.78 6.29
C LEU A 184 0.99 6.26 7.53
N SER A 185 1.65 6.55 8.65
CA SER A 185 0.98 6.78 9.94
C SER A 185 0.12 8.05 10.00
N MET A 186 0.32 9.01 9.07
CA MET A 186 -0.58 10.14 8.86
C MET A 186 -2.02 9.69 8.57
N VAL A 187 -2.19 8.50 7.97
CA VAL A 187 -3.46 7.83 7.75
C VAL A 187 -3.41 6.46 8.45
N PRO A 188 -3.77 6.40 9.75
CA PRO A 188 -3.56 5.22 10.58
C PRO A 188 -4.17 3.93 10.04
N ASP A 189 -5.28 4.02 9.31
CA ASP A 189 -5.92 2.84 8.74
C ASP A 189 -5.14 2.30 7.54
N GLU A 190 -4.53 3.15 6.71
CA GLU A 190 -3.63 2.70 5.65
C GLU A 190 -2.38 2.03 6.22
N LEU A 191 -1.81 2.56 7.31
CA LEU A 191 -0.69 1.90 7.99
C LEU A 191 -1.07 0.52 8.51
N LYS A 192 -2.22 0.37 9.18
CA LYS A 192 -2.68 -0.94 9.68
C LYS A 192 -2.87 -1.93 8.56
N MET A 193 -3.54 -1.53 7.49
CA MET A 193 -3.78 -2.37 6.32
C MET A 193 -2.46 -2.80 5.67
N HIS A 194 -1.49 -1.90 5.57
CA HIS A 194 -0.15 -2.21 5.06
C HIS A 194 0.58 -3.23 5.96
N MET A 195 0.56 -3.04 7.28
CA MET A 195 1.19 -3.98 8.23
C MET A 195 0.56 -5.37 8.21
N GLU A 196 -0.76 -5.48 8.00
CA GLU A 196 -1.42 -6.78 7.85
C GLU A 196 -0.99 -7.50 6.56
N LEU A 197 -0.82 -6.76 5.47
CA LEU A 197 -0.33 -7.31 4.21
C LEU A 197 1.14 -7.76 4.32
N GLU A 198 2.00 -6.92 4.88
CA GLU A 198 3.41 -7.23 5.12
C GLU A 198 3.60 -8.50 5.96
N LYS A 199 2.78 -8.65 7.01
CA LYS A 199 2.83 -9.80 7.92
C LYS A 199 2.64 -11.15 7.20
N VAL A 200 1.83 -11.22 6.16
CA VAL A 200 1.55 -12.45 5.42
C VAL A 200 2.42 -12.62 4.19
N GLN A 201 2.84 -11.54 3.55
CA GLN A 201 3.65 -11.60 2.33
C GLN A 201 5.17 -11.63 2.60
N TYR A 202 5.63 -11.00 3.68
CA TYR A 202 7.07 -10.88 3.95
C TYR A 202 7.47 -11.54 5.27
N SER A 203 7.21 -10.90 6.40
CA SER A 203 7.59 -11.40 7.72
C SER A 203 6.78 -10.75 8.82
N LYS A 204 6.66 -11.45 9.96
CA LYS A 204 6.10 -10.85 11.16
C LYS A 204 7.07 -9.80 11.70
N MET A 205 6.57 -8.61 11.99
CA MET A 205 7.38 -7.46 12.44
C MET A 205 8.17 -7.75 13.74
N ASP A 206 7.64 -8.56 14.65
CA ASP A 206 8.32 -8.98 15.86
C ASP A 206 9.45 -10.00 15.62
N LYS A 207 9.49 -10.58 14.42
CA LYS A 207 10.47 -11.58 13.99
C LYS A 207 11.52 -11.05 13.00
N VAL A 208 11.42 -9.80 12.58
CA VAL A 208 12.34 -9.22 11.60
C VAL A 208 13.81 -9.29 12.04
N LEU A 209 14.10 -9.13 13.33
CA LEU A 209 15.44 -9.20 13.89
C LEU A 209 15.86 -10.62 14.33
N ASP A 210 14.97 -11.59 14.21
CA ASP A 210 15.27 -13.00 14.50
C ASP A 210 15.74 -13.68 13.21
N PHE A 211 17.04 -13.68 12.97
CA PHE A 211 17.66 -14.25 11.76
C PHE A 211 17.53 -15.78 11.63
N SER A 212 17.13 -16.46 12.70
CA SER A 212 16.82 -17.90 12.66
C SER A 212 15.38 -18.17 12.24
N TYR A 213 14.50 -17.16 12.29
CA TYR A 213 13.09 -17.31 11.95
C TYR A 213 12.89 -17.38 10.44
N THR A 214 12.20 -18.41 10.00
CA THR A 214 11.77 -18.59 8.60
C THR A 214 10.25 -18.53 8.53
N HIS A 215 9.72 -17.53 7.83
CA HIS A 215 8.28 -17.32 7.68
C HIS A 215 7.66 -18.28 6.65
N HIS A 216 8.36 -18.49 5.55
CA HIS A 216 7.87 -19.32 4.43
C HIS A 216 8.55 -20.69 4.43
N LYS A 217 7.75 -21.75 4.32
CA LYS A 217 8.28 -23.11 4.19
C LYS A 217 9.03 -23.25 2.85
N GLY A 218 10.18 -23.90 2.89
CA GLY A 218 11.00 -24.16 1.69
C GLY A 218 12.01 -23.07 1.33
N LEU A 219 11.93 -21.88 1.97
CA LEU A 219 12.93 -20.83 1.82
C LEU A 219 13.62 -20.56 3.16
N ASN A 220 14.93 -20.47 3.18
CA ASN A 220 15.65 -20.00 4.35
C ASN A 220 15.69 -18.47 4.41
N ARG A 221 16.05 -17.92 5.56
CA ARG A 221 16.07 -16.47 5.77
C ARG A 221 16.97 -15.73 4.77
N SER A 222 18.14 -16.27 4.47
CA SER A 222 19.09 -15.64 3.53
C SER A 222 18.52 -15.54 2.11
N GLN A 223 17.75 -16.53 1.67
CA GLN A 223 17.09 -16.50 0.36
C GLN A 223 16.01 -15.42 0.32
N ILE A 224 15.21 -15.28 1.39
CA ILE A 224 14.18 -14.23 1.51
C ILE A 224 14.83 -12.85 1.47
N GLU A 225 15.90 -12.64 2.26
CA GLU A 225 16.60 -11.36 2.33
C GLU A 225 17.32 -11.02 1.01
N LEU A 226 17.83 -12.01 0.30
CA LEU A 226 18.42 -11.79 -1.04
C LEU A 226 17.39 -11.25 -2.02
N VAL A 227 16.18 -11.82 -2.04
CA VAL A 227 15.08 -11.34 -2.89
C VAL A 227 14.66 -9.93 -2.48
N ALA A 228 14.46 -9.67 -1.19
CA ALA A 228 14.10 -8.35 -0.67
C ALA A 228 15.17 -7.29 -1.00
N GLY A 229 16.44 -7.62 -0.81
CA GLY A 229 17.56 -6.75 -1.15
C GLY A 229 17.66 -6.48 -2.65
N ARG A 230 17.38 -7.48 -3.50
CA ARG A 230 17.34 -7.29 -4.95
C ARG A 230 16.19 -6.37 -5.39
N ILE A 231 15.02 -6.52 -4.81
CA ILE A 231 13.86 -5.64 -5.06
C ILE A 231 14.20 -4.20 -4.65
N SER A 232 14.79 -4.03 -3.46
CA SER A 232 15.21 -2.72 -2.97
C SER A 232 16.23 -2.05 -3.91
N ALA A 233 17.21 -2.82 -4.41
CA ALA A 233 18.22 -2.31 -5.35
C ALA A 233 17.60 -1.92 -6.70
N ILE A 234 16.62 -2.67 -7.23
CA ILE A 234 15.90 -2.32 -8.47
C ILE A 234 15.11 -1.03 -8.31
N ASN A 235 14.47 -0.85 -7.16
CA ASN A 235 13.66 0.32 -6.85
C ASN A 235 14.49 1.51 -6.34
N GLU A 236 15.81 1.38 -6.28
CA GLU A 236 16.71 2.41 -5.73
C GLU A 236 16.26 2.89 -4.34
N CYS A 237 15.78 1.96 -3.50
CA CYS A 237 15.34 2.28 -2.15
C CYS A 237 16.48 2.82 -1.29
N PHE A 238 16.20 3.85 -0.51
CA PHE A 238 17.16 4.43 0.43
C PHE A 238 17.42 3.53 1.65
N PHE A 239 16.43 2.71 2.02
CA PHE A 239 16.50 1.78 3.16
C PHE A 239 16.81 0.35 2.71
#